data_fca10f1517481487b80a277d097ee19f
#
_entry.id   fca10f1517481487b80a277d097ee19f
#
_cell.length_a   1.000
_cell.length_b   1.000
_cell.length_c   1.000
_cell.angle_alpha   90.00
_cell.angle_beta   90.00
_cell.angle_gamma   90.00
#
_symmetry.space_group_name_H-M   'P 1'
#
loop_
_entity.id
_entity.type
_entity.pdbx_description
1 polymer ?
#
loop_
_entity_poly.entity_id
_entity_poly.type
_entity_poly.pdbx_seq_one_letter_code
_entity_poly.pdbx_strand_id
1 'polypeptide(L)'
;MTYILIFFLTYVLHLLLKLNWVCTAVVLVFLLVMQHFHRIKGQRFQEARKRFLDVSLYIDTLLYSFLKEQKIIRAFEDVKSTLADGHMKETVSRAIDHMMLTFDETEVFVDAMRIIEDEYKCNRIVNAHEFMAHAEYYGGDIKESARILLKDKSAWERRILRNIEDRQRMFHQIILSVVTSVIISGIILYLPVLSMDISSNIIVQILSAALIVFDDLIILWGQKFLEVDYLGIDLLPEDDKHAKKLEEYKAYNPAKELRASILMAVIPALASAFLLYTDRQWPAVAAMGAALICLNQHRIGHRLMKKNLIADVKSAFPKWLMDLALLIQSENVQVAIQKSREHIPVILKEEVNTLV
;
A
#
# COMPACT_ATOMS: atom_id res chain seq x y z
N MET A 1 -20.79 22.24 -5.54
CA MET A 1 -20.95 21.29 -6.65
C MET A 1 -21.24 19.87 -6.14
N THR A 2 -20.50 19.33 -5.21
CA THR A 2 -20.65 17.95 -4.67
C THR A 2 -22.04 17.68 -4.05
N TYR A 3 -22.61 18.61 -3.28
CA TYR A 3 -23.94 18.44 -2.68
C TYR A 3 -25.06 18.34 -3.71
N ILE A 4 -24.98 19.13 -4.79
CA ILE A 4 -25.97 19.06 -5.89
C ILE A 4 -25.94 17.67 -6.54
N LEU A 5 -24.74 17.10 -6.70
CA LEU A 5 -24.57 15.75 -7.26
C LEU A 5 -25.20 14.69 -6.33
N ILE A 6 -25.08 14.82 -5.01
CA ILE A 6 -25.71 13.91 -4.05
C ILE A 6 -27.22 13.97 -4.14
N PHE A 7 -27.81 15.17 -4.21
CA PHE A 7 -29.25 15.33 -4.37
C PHE A 7 -29.72 14.68 -5.68
N PHE A 8 -29.00 14.92 -6.78
CA PHE A 8 -29.30 14.31 -8.06
C PHE A 8 -29.20 12.77 -8.00
N LEU A 9 -28.11 12.24 -7.42
CA LEU A 9 -27.91 10.81 -7.24
C LEU A 9 -29.03 10.19 -6.40
N THR A 10 -29.40 10.82 -5.28
CA THR A 10 -30.48 10.35 -4.41
C THR A 10 -31.82 10.35 -5.13
N TYR A 11 -32.08 11.34 -5.99
CA TYR A 11 -33.30 11.38 -6.82
C TYR A 11 -33.30 10.25 -7.85
N VAL A 12 -32.16 9.95 -8.50
CA VAL A 12 -32.03 8.81 -9.42
C VAL A 12 -32.25 7.48 -8.69
N LEU A 13 -31.69 7.31 -7.49
CA LEU A 13 -31.89 6.12 -6.66
C LEU A 13 -33.35 5.99 -6.20
N HIS A 14 -34.02 7.10 -5.86
CA HIS A 14 -35.45 7.12 -5.55
C HIS A 14 -36.29 6.56 -6.70
N LEU A 15 -36.02 7.02 -7.94
CA LEU A 15 -36.72 6.53 -9.14
C LEU A 15 -36.38 5.08 -9.44
N LEU A 16 -35.08 4.72 -9.42
CA LEU A 16 -34.60 3.39 -9.83
C LEU A 16 -35.09 2.29 -8.88
N LEU A 17 -35.05 2.53 -7.56
CA LEU A 17 -35.42 1.55 -6.53
C LEU A 17 -36.86 1.75 -6.02
N LYS A 18 -37.65 2.65 -6.66
CA LYS A 18 -39.03 3.00 -6.24
C LYS A 18 -39.14 3.25 -4.73
N LEU A 19 -38.17 3.96 -4.15
CA LEU A 19 -38.12 4.20 -2.70
C LEU A 19 -39.27 5.12 -2.26
N ASN A 20 -39.81 4.86 -1.06
CA ASN A 20 -40.71 5.79 -0.40
C ASN A 20 -39.96 7.07 0.02
N TRP A 21 -40.66 8.23 0.08
CA TRP A 21 -40.07 9.52 0.48
C TRP A 21 -39.36 9.48 1.83
N VAL A 22 -39.90 8.70 2.80
CA VAL A 22 -39.25 8.53 4.11
C VAL A 22 -37.89 7.82 3.98
N CYS A 23 -37.84 6.69 3.26
CA CYS A 23 -36.58 5.96 3.02
C CYS A 23 -35.60 6.81 2.20
N THR A 24 -36.08 7.56 1.21
CA THR A 24 -35.27 8.50 0.42
C THR A 24 -34.64 9.59 1.31
N ALA A 25 -35.42 10.16 2.22
CA ALA A 25 -34.91 11.16 3.17
C ALA A 25 -33.82 10.58 4.07
N VAL A 26 -34.00 9.36 4.60
CA VAL A 26 -33.01 8.66 5.42
C VAL A 26 -31.72 8.40 4.63
N VAL A 27 -31.84 7.88 3.40
CA VAL A 27 -30.69 7.65 2.51
C VAL A 27 -29.97 8.96 2.19
N LEU A 28 -30.70 10.03 1.91
CA LEU A 28 -30.11 11.36 1.65
C LEU A 28 -29.29 11.84 2.83
N VAL A 29 -29.85 11.80 4.04
CA VAL A 29 -29.14 12.23 5.26
C VAL A 29 -27.88 11.37 5.46
N PHE A 30 -27.99 10.05 5.27
CA PHE A 30 -26.85 9.14 5.37
C PHE A 30 -25.74 9.50 4.36
N LEU A 31 -26.07 9.67 3.08
CA LEU A 31 -25.08 10.02 2.04
C LEU A 31 -24.43 11.39 2.28
N LEU A 32 -25.18 12.36 2.81
CA LEU A 32 -24.63 13.67 3.20
C LEU A 32 -23.60 13.56 4.34
N VAL A 33 -23.85 12.71 5.33
CA VAL A 33 -22.90 12.44 6.42
C VAL A 33 -21.67 11.71 5.90
N MET A 34 -21.87 10.67 5.07
CA MET A 34 -20.80 9.85 4.54
C MET A 34 -19.90 10.63 3.57
N GLN A 35 -20.42 11.62 2.86
CA GLN A 35 -19.64 12.51 2.00
C GLN A 35 -18.46 13.17 2.73
N HIS A 36 -18.64 13.49 4.01
CA HIS A 36 -17.54 14.06 4.81
C HIS A 36 -16.38 13.06 4.95
N PHE A 37 -16.68 11.79 5.23
CA PHE A 37 -15.68 10.73 5.35
C PHE A 37 -15.00 10.43 4.02
N HIS A 38 -15.76 10.36 2.93
CA HIS A 38 -15.20 10.17 1.57
C HIS A 38 -14.22 11.29 1.20
N ARG A 39 -14.56 12.53 1.55
CA ARG A 39 -13.72 13.69 1.28
C ARG A 39 -12.39 13.64 2.05
N ILE A 40 -12.42 13.30 3.34
CA ILE A 40 -11.21 13.18 4.16
C ILE A 40 -10.28 12.10 3.58
N LYS A 41 -10.83 10.93 3.24
CA LYS A 41 -10.03 9.84 2.66
C LYS A 41 -9.45 10.20 1.31
N GLY A 42 -10.23 10.86 0.46
CA GLY A 42 -9.74 11.36 -0.82
C GLY A 42 -8.59 12.37 -0.67
N GLN A 43 -8.66 13.28 0.31
CA GLN A 43 -7.60 14.23 0.61
C GLN A 43 -6.32 13.52 1.08
N ARG A 44 -6.41 12.59 2.01
CA ARG A 44 -5.26 11.80 2.49
C ARG A 44 -4.53 11.06 1.36
N PHE A 45 -5.29 10.48 0.44
CA PHE A 45 -4.70 9.83 -0.74
C PHE A 45 -3.93 10.82 -1.61
N GLN A 46 -4.50 12.02 -1.89
CA GLN A 46 -3.84 13.04 -2.69
C GLN A 46 -2.59 13.59 -1.98
N GLU A 47 -2.66 13.79 -0.67
CA GLU A 47 -1.52 14.23 0.15
C GLU A 47 -0.38 13.19 0.13
N ALA A 48 -0.69 11.92 0.34
CA ALA A 48 0.30 10.85 0.28
C ALA A 48 0.96 10.74 -1.11
N ARG A 49 0.16 10.86 -2.19
CA ARG A 49 0.67 10.88 -3.56
C ARG A 49 1.55 12.09 -3.82
N LYS A 50 1.13 13.28 -3.39
CA LYS A 50 1.91 14.52 -3.54
C LYS A 50 3.24 14.40 -2.80
N ARG A 51 3.20 13.94 -1.54
CA ARG A 51 4.41 13.72 -0.72
C ARG A 51 5.41 12.80 -1.41
N PHE A 52 4.94 11.72 -2.02
CA PHE A 52 5.79 10.81 -2.81
C PHE A 52 6.41 11.51 -4.03
N LEU A 53 5.62 12.29 -4.80
CA LEU A 53 6.12 13.00 -5.97
C LEU A 53 7.14 14.08 -5.61
N ASP A 54 6.91 14.80 -4.51
CA ASP A 54 7.83 15.82 -4.00
C ASP A 54 9.18 15.19 -3.60
N VAL A 55 9.17 14.03 -2.92
CA VAL A 55 10.39 13.27 -2.59
C VAL A 55 11.09 12.75 -3.85
N SER A 56 10.33 12.25 -4.82
CA SER A 56 10.89 11.76 -6.08
C SER A 56 11.61 12.88 -6.84
N LEU A 57 10.99 14.05 -6.94
CA LEU A 57 11.58 15.25 -7.55
C LEU A 57 12.78 15.76 -6.76
N TYR A 58 12.68 15.76 -5.43
CA TYR A 58 13.77 16.16 -4.54
C TYR A 58 15.05 15.35 -4.83
N ILE A 59 14.95 14.03 -4.83
CA ILE A 59 16.12 13.14 -5.02
C ILE A 59 16.73 13.35 -6.43
N ASP A 60 15.91 13.45 -7.47
CA ASP A 60 16.40 13.68 -8.83
C ASP A 60 17.16 15.01 -8.92
N THR A 61 16.53 16.10 -8.49
CA THR A 61 17.13 17.42 -8.56
C THR A 61 18.42 17.49 -7.74
N LEU A 62 18.39 16.92 -6.53
CA LEU A 62 19.53 16.87 -5.62
C LEU A 62 20.74 16.17 -6.27
N LEU A 63 20.54 14.96 -6.77
CA LEU A 63 21.62 14.16 -7.36
C LEU A 63 22.14 14.77 -8.68
N TYR A 64 21.25 15.27 -9.54
CA TYR A 64 21.68 15.90 -10.79
C TYR A 64 22.44 17.21 -10.56
N SER A 65 21.99 18.05 -9.61
CA SER A 65 22.70 19.28 -9.25
C SER A 65 24.06 18.99 -8.61
N PHE A 66 24.10 18.00 -7.69
CA PHE A 66 25.35 17.59 -7.07
C PHE A 66 26.35 17.04 -8.10
N LEU A 67 25.90 16.25 -9.09
CA LEU A 67 26.74 15.77 -10.18
C LEU A 67 27.38 16.89 -11.00
N LYS A 68 26.68 18.02 -11.13
CA LYS A 68 27.15 19.18 -11.90
C LYS A 68 28.17 20.00 -11.15
N GLU A 69 27.92 20.30 -9.87
CA GLU A 69 28.69 21.28 -9.11
C GLU A 69 29.55 20.69 -7.99
N GLN A 70 29.27 19.44 -7.60
CA GLN A 70 29.96 18.70 -6.54
C GLN A 70 30.00 19.45 -5.19
N LYS A 71 28.96 20.26 -4.94
CA LYS A 71 28.78 21.05 -3.72
C LYS A 71 27.39 20.83 -3.15
N ILE A 72 27.33 20.38 -1.88
CA ILE A 72 26.09 20.08 -1.17
C ILE A 72 25.18 21.30 -1.13
N ILE A 73 25.72 22.46 -0.70
CA ILE A 73 24.92 23.66 -0.52
C ILE A 73 24.27 24.14 -1.83
N ARG A 74 25.00 24.05 -2.96
CA ARG A 74 24.48 24.41 -4.28
C ARG A 74 23.39 23.47 -4.73
N ALA A 75 23.56 22.17 -4.47
CA ALA A 75 22.54 21.17 -4.80
C ALA A 75 21.23 21.45 -4.03
N PHE A 76 21.32 21.84 -2.77
CA PHE A 76 20.14 22.22 -1.96
C PHE A 76 19.50 23.53 -2.45
N GLU A 77 20.28 24.54 -2.84
CA GLU A 77 19.75 25.78 -3.43
C GLU A 77 18.98 25.52 -4.74
N ASP A 78 19.52 24.67 -5.62
CA ASP A 78 18.87 24.25 -6.86
C ASP A 78 17.57 23.51 -6.61
N VAL A 79 17.57 22.59 -5.63
CA VAL A 79 16.36 21.89 -5.18
C VAL A 79 15.31 22.88 -4.69
N LYS A 80 15.68 23.84 -3.81
CA LYS A 80 14.78 24.87 -3.31
C LYS A 80 14.16 25.70 -4.45
N SER A 81 14.94 26.01 -5.47
CA SER A 81 14.48 26.79 -6.63
C SER A 81 13.52 25.99 -7.53
N THR A 82 13.69 24.67 -7.62
CA THR A 82 12.92 23.77 -8.49
C THR A 82 11.60 23.33 -7.87
N LEU A 83 11.57 23.17 -6.54
CA LEU A 83 10.38 22.72 -5.84
C LEU A 83 9.26 23.76 -5.86
N ALA A 84 8.04 23.30 -6.11
CA ALA A 84 6.84 24.11 -5.93
C ALA A 84 6.64 24.47 -4.45
N ASP A 85 5.91 25.57 -4.20
CA ASP A 85 5.60 26.00 -2.85
C ASP A 85 4.82 24.91 -2.10
N GLY A 86 5.32 24.57 -0.91
CA GLY A 86 4.77 23.50 -0.09
C GLY A 86 5.76 22.99 0.96
N HIS A 87 5.33 21.97 1.68
CA HIS A 87 6.03 21.45 2.85
C HIS A 87 7.47 20.99 2.56
N MET A 88 7.73 20.36 1.40
CA MET A 88 9.09 19.94 1.02
C MET A 88 10.02 21.16 0.86
N LYS A 89 9.56 22.20 0.16
CA LYS A 89 10.34 23.43 -0.03
C LYS A 89 10.65 24.14 1.28
N GLU A 90 9.69 24.16 2.21
CA GLU A 90 9.88 24.73 3.54
C GLU A 90 10.90 23.92 4.35
N THR A 91 10.83 22.59 4.29
CA THR A 91 11.78 21.70 4.98
C THR A 91 13.19 21.86 4.42
N VAL A 92 13.34 21.92 3.09
CA VAL A 92 14.63 22.20 2.43
C VAL A 92 15.15 23.59 2.79
N SER A 93 14.27 24.61 2.88
CA SER A 93 14.69 25.95 3.33
C SER A 93 15.24 25.93 4.76
N ARG A 94 14.57 25.22 5.67
CA ARG A 94 15.08 25.06 7.07
C ARG A 94 16.44 24.36 7.11
N ALA A 95 16.66 23.37 6.27
CA ALA A 95 17.94 22.69 6.16
C ALA A 95 19.04 23.63 5.64
N ILE A 96 18.77 24.45 4.62
CA ILE A 96 19.72 25.46 4.10
C ILE A 96 20.02 26.52 5.16
N ASP A 97 19.00 27.04 5.84
CA ASP A 97 19.18 28.04 6.91
C ASP A 97 20.05 27.46 8.04
N HIS A 98 19.89 26.17 8.38
CA HIS A 98 20.74 25.49 9.36
C HIS A 98 22.20 25.41 8.87
N MET A 99 22.44 25.04 7.61
CA MET A 99 23.78 25.01 7.02
C MET A 99 24.45 26.38 7.05
N MET A 100 23.70 27.48 6.87
CA MET A 100 24.25 28.84 6.85
C MET A 100 24.52 29.40 8.23
N LEU A 101 23.79 29.00 9.26
CA LEU A 101 23.95 29.50 10.62
C LEU A 101 25.09 28.83 11.42
N THR A 102 25.45 27.60 11.05
CA THR A 102 26.34 26.73 11.84
C THR A 102 27.68 26.48 11.15
N PHE A 103 28.24 27.47 10.46
CA PHE A 103 29.37 27.35 9.53
C PHE A 103 30.70 26.81 10.13
N ASP A 104 30.82 26.69 11.47
CA ASP A 104 32.04 26.31 12.14
C ASP A 104 32.11 24.83 12.61
N GLU A 105 31.08 24.02 12.36
CA GLU A 105 31.04 22.63 12.84
C GLU A 105 31.23 21.63 11.67
N THR A 106 32.09 20.63 11.93
CA THR A 106 32.45 19.61 10.90
C THR A 106 31.31 18.72 10.43
N GLU A 107 30.18 18.71 11.13
CA GLU A 107 29.02 17.86 10.84
C GLU A 107 27.77 18.63 10.38
N VAL A 108 27.90 19.92 10.09
CA VAL A 108 26.76 20.81 9.73
C VAL A 108 25.88 20.26 8.60
N PHE A 109 26.50 19.69 7.58
CA PHE A 109 25.75 19.15 6.44
C PHE A 109 24.92 17.91 6.86
N VAL A 110 25.48 17.06 7.73
CA VAL A 110 24.79 15.84 8.20
C VAL A 110 23.58 16.21 9.04
N ASP A 111 23.72 17.17 9.96
CA ASP A 111 22.62 17.61 10.81
C ASP A 111 21.52 18.32 10.02
N ALA A 112 21.88 19.13 9.02
CA ALA A 112 20.91 19.77 8.12
C ALA A 112 20.16 18.72 7.28
N MET A 113 20.84 17.68 6.80
CA MET A 113 20.24 16.58 6.07
C MET A 113 19.25 15.78 6.92
N ARG A 114 19.57 15.55 8.21
CA ARG A 114 18.66 14.88 9.16
C ARG A 114 17.31 15.57 9.29
N ILE A 115 17.23 16.89 9.17
CA ILE A 115 15.95 17.62 9.19
C ILE A 115 14.98 17.08 8.13
N ILE A 116 15.51 16.74 6.95
CA ILE A 116 14.69 16.20 5.84
C ILE A 116 14.44 14.70 6.03
N GLU A 117 15.44 13.97 6.50
CA GLU A 117 15.36 12.52 6.75
C GLU A 117 14.31 12.19 7.80
N ASP A 118 14.29 12.93 8.91
CA ASP A 118 13.33 12.75 10.00
C ASP A 118 11.90 13.09 9.60
N GLU A 119 11.74 14.09 8.72
CA GLU A 119 10.43 14.51 8.23
C GLU A 119 9.84 13.51 7.24
N TYR A 120 10.65 12.99 6.32
CA TYR A 120 10.17 12.15 5.22
C TYR A 120 10.39 10.66 5.46
N LYS A 121 11.31 10.27 6.34
CA LYS A 121 11.62 8.88 6.71
C LYS A 121 11.75 7.95 5.49
N CYS A 122 12.53 8.36 4.51
CA CYS A 122 12.73 7.65 3.25
C CYS A 122 14.20 7.25 3.11
N ASN A 123 14.48 5.93 3.06
CA ASN A 123 15.86 5.42 2.95
C ASN A 123 16.60 5.93 1.71
N ARG A 124 15.89 6.27 0.64
CA ARG A 124 16.52 6.80 -0.58
C ARG A 124 17.00 8.23 -0.43
N ILE A 125 16.34 9.01 0.43
CA ILE A 125 16.85 10.31 0.85
C ILE A 125 18.14 10.11 1.64
N VAL A 126 18.12 9.22 2.63
CA VAL A 126 19.30 8.90 3.46
C VAL A 126 20.47 8.46 2.58
N ASN A 127 20.26 7.49 1.70
CA ASN A 127 21.32 7.01 0.80
C ASN A 127 21.87 8.11 -0.13
N ALA A 128 21.02 9.01 -0.61
CA ALA A 128 21.46 10.14 -1.43
C ALA A 128 22.30 11.15 -0.61
N HIS A 129 21.89 11.43 0.61
CA HIS A 129 22.60 12.33 1.52
C HIS A 129 23.95 11.74 1.95
N GLU A 130 23.99 10.47 2.37
CA GLU A 130 25.23 9.76 2.72
C GLU A 130 26.22 9.73 1.55
N PHE A 131 25.73 9.44 0.34
CA PHE A 131 26.54 9.50 -0.87
C PHE A 131 27.14 10.89 -1.09
N MET A 132 26.34 11.95 -0.96
CA MET A 132 26.81 13.32 -1.18
C MET A 132 27.82 13.76 -0.12
N ALA A 133 27.53 13.46 1.16
CA ALA A 133 28.46 13.74 2.25
C ALA A 133 29.80 13.02 2.05
N HIS A 134 29.75 11.72 1.72
CA HIS A 134 30.95 10.93 1.44
C HIS A 134 31.73 11.47 0.24
N ALA A 135 31.03 11.79 -0.86
CA ALA A 135 31.65 12.29 -2.11
C ALA A 135 32.31 13.67 -1.92
N GLU A 136 31.72 14.56 -1.12
CA GLU A 136 32.29 15.88 -0.84
C GLU A 136 33.53 15.83 0.06
N TYR A 137 33.56 14.89 1.05
CA TYR A 137 34.67 14.73 1.97
C TYR A 137 35.83 13.91 1.42
N TYR A 138 35.53 12.81 0.74
CA TYR A 138 36.54 11.81 0.35
C TYR A 138 36.77 11.74 -1.16
N GLY A 139 35.88 12.33 -1.96
CA GLY A 139 35.95 12.19 -3.42
C GLY A 139 35.52 10.78 -3.89
N GLY A 140 36.07 10.35 -5.00
CA GLY A 140 35.80 9.01 -5.57
C GLY A 140 35.09 9.08 -6.92
N ASP A 141 34.56 7.92 -7.41
CA ASP A 141 33.78 7.87 -8.66
C ASP A 141 32.33 8.32 -8.44
N ILE A 142 32.21 9.64 -8.35
CA ILE A 142 30.92 10.31 -8.11
C ILE A 142 29.88 9.95 -9.20
N LYS A 143 30.33 9.84 -10.47
CA LYS A 143 29.41 9.61 -11.60
C LYS A 143 28.79 8.23 -11.55
N GLU A 144 29.58 7.19 -11.29
CA GLU A 144 29.07 5.83 -11.27
C GLU A 144 28.18 5.59 -10.06
N SER A 145 28.57 6.07 -8.86
CA SER A 145 27.76 5.97 -7.65
C SER A 145 26.41 6.67 -7.79
N ALA A 146 26.41 7.92 -8.30
CA ALA A 146 25.16 8.64 -8.56
C ALA A 146 24.29 7.95 -9.60
N ARG A 147 24.89 7.33 -10.65
CA ARG A 147 24.16 6.56 -11.65
C ARG A 147 23.43 5.35 -11.03
N ILE A 148 24.08 4.68 -10.09
CA ILE A 148 23.46 3.55 -9.35
C ILE A 148 22.27 4.03 -8.54
N LEU A 149 22.42 5.13 -7.78
CA LEU A 149 21.34 5.72 -6.98
C LEU A 149 20.15 6.19 -7.84
N LEU A 150 20.42 6.88 -8.94
CA LEU A 150 19.38 7.30 -9.90
C LEU A 150 18.66 6.11 -10.54
N LYS A 151 19.39 5.03 -10.85
CA LYS A 151 18.79 3.80 -11.38
C LYS A 151 17.88 3.12 -10.35
N ASP A 152 18.32 3.00 -9.09
CA ASP A 152 17.47 2.46 -8.02
C ASP A 152 16.25 3.34 -7.77
N LYS A 153 16.45 4.66 -7.66
CA LYS A 153 15.35 5.64 -7.52
C LYS A 153 14.33 5.49 -8.64
N SER A 154 14.78 5.42 -9.90
CA SER A 154 13.89 5.25 -11.05
C SER A 154 13.13 3.91 -11.02
N ALA A 155 13.76 2.83 -10.55
CA ALA A 155 13.12 1.54 -10.38
C ALA A 155 12.07 1.57 -9.26
N TRP A 156 12.37 2.23 -8.14
CA TRP A 156 11.44 2.46 -7.03
C TRP A 156 10.24 3.31 -7.47
N GLU A 157 10.48 4.43 -8.12
CA GLU A 157 9.43 5.31 -8.63
C GLU A 157 8.45 4.57 -9.54
N ARG A 158 8.94 3.80 -10.50
CA ARG A 158 8.10 2.96 -11.37
C ARG A 158 7.31 1.91 -10.60
N ARG A 159 7.86 1.34 -9.52
CA ARG A 159 7.14 0.37 -8.67
C ARG A 159 6.00 1.05 -7.90
N ILE A 160 6.27 2.22 -7.31
CA ILE A 160 5.26 2.95 -6.54
C ILE A 160 4.16 3.47 -7.46
N LEU A 161 4.50 4.07 -8.62
CA LEU A 161 3.50 4.54 -9.59
C LEU A 161 2.59 3.39 -10.06
N ARG A 162 3.15 2.23 -10.40
CA ARG A 162 2.35 1.04 -10.74
C ARG A 162 1.45 0.60 -9.58
N ASN A 163 1.95 0.61 -8.36
CA ASN A 163 1.15 0.28 -7.19
C ASN A 163 -0.03 1.26 -7.00
N ILE A 164 0.20 2.55 -7.20
CA ILE A 164 -0.85 3.58 -7.17
C ILE A 164 -1.90 3.29 -8.26
N GLU A 165 -1.47 3.04 -9.49
CA GLU A 165 -2.37 2.73 -10.63
C GLU A 165 -3.18 1.46 -10.38
N ASP A 166 -2.55 0.39 -9.91
CA ASP A 166 -3.23 -0.88 -9.61
C ASP A 166 -4.27 -0.71 -8.51
N ARG A 167 -3.96 0.04 -7.45
CA ARG A 167 -4.92 0.36 -6.37
C ARG A 167 -6.08 1.21 -6.86
N GLN A 168 -5.82 2.22 -7.69
CA GLN A 168 -6.86 3.02 -8.32
C GLN A 168 -7.75 2.17 -9.23
N ARG A 169 -7.15 1.27 -10.03
CA ARG A 169 -7.90 0.33 -10.86
C ARG A 169 -8.81 -0.57 -10.04
N MET A 170 -8.29 -1.15 -8.95
CA MET A 170 -9.08 -1.98 -8.03
C MET A 170 -10.24 -1.18 -7.41
N PHE A 171 -9.99 0.06 -7.01
CA PHE A 171 -11.05 0.93 -6.48
C PHE A 171 -12.13 1.25 -7.52
N HIS A 172 -11.76 1.52 -8.78
CA HIS A 172 -12.73 1.71 -9.86
C HIS A 172 -13.55 0.43 -10.13
N GLN A 173 -12.94 -0.75 -10.00
CA GLN A 173 -13.67 -2.02 -10.12
C GLN A 173 -14.69 -2.19 -8.99
N ILE A 174 -14.38 -1.78 -7.76
CA ILE A 174 -15.33 -1.77 -6.64
C ILE A 174 -16.50 -0.84 -6.95
N ILE A 175 -16.24 0.39 -7.40
CA ILE A 175 -17.30 1.34 -7.78
C ILE A 175 -18.17 0.75 -8.88
N LEU A 176 -17.58 0.17 -9.92
CA LEU A 176 -18.35 -0.44 -11.02
C LEU A 176 -19.22 -1.60 -10.54
N SER A 177 -18.72 -2.43 -9.62
CA SER A 177 -19.48 -3.54 -9.03
C SER A 177 -20.67 -3.03 -8.22
N VAL A 178 -20.50 -1.97 -7.43
CA VAL A 178 -21.55 -1.32 -6.66
C VAL A 178 -22.62 -0.73 -7.59
N VAL A 179 -22.21 0.02 -8.61
CA VAL A 179 -23.14 0.58 -9.59
C VAL A 179 -23.95 -0.52 -10.29
N THR A 180 -23.28 -1.62 -10.67
CA THR A 180 -23.93 -2.77 -11.29
C THR A 180 -24.94 -3.43 -10.33
N SER A 181 -24.59 -3.59 -9.05
CA SER A 181 -25.48 -4.11 -8.00
C SER A 181 -26.77 -3.30 -7.90
N VAL A 182 -26.65 -1.98 -7.82
CA VAL A 182 -27.81 -1.06 -7.74
C VAL A 182 -28.68 -1.14 -9.00
N ILE A 183 -28.05 -1.17 -10.19
CA ILE A 183 -28.80 -1.27 -11.46
C ILE A 183 -29.57 -2.61 -11.53
N ILE A 184 -28.94 -3.73 -11.20
CA ILE A 184 -29.59 -5.04 -11.23
C ILE A 184 -30.76 -5.06 -10.23
N SER A 185 -30.55 -4.55 -9.02
CA SER A 185 -31.61 -4.44 -8.01
C SER A 185 -32.79 -3.59 -8.49
N GLY A 186 -32.50 -2.47 -9.16
CA GLY A 186 -33.51 -1.64 -9.79
C GLY A 186 -34.29 -2.40 -10.86
N ILE A 187 -33.61 -3.06 -11.79
CA ILE A 187 -34.27 -3.83 -12.88
C ILE A 187 -35.21 -4.89 -12.29
N ILE A 188 -34.79 -5.61 -11.22
CA ILE A 188 -35.62 -6.64 -10.58
C ILE A 188 -36.95 -6.04 -10.09
N LEU A 189 -36.97 -4.83 -9.56
CA LEU A 189 -38.18 -4.15 -9.06
C LEU A 189 -39.14 -3.73 -10.18
N TYR A 190 -38.67 -3.64 -11.44
CA TYR A 190 -39.49 -3.30 -12.61
C TYR A 190 -39.93 -4.52 -13.41
N LEU A 191 -39.44 -5.73 -13.11
CA LEU A 191 -39.84 -6.93 -13.81
C LEU A 191 -41.28 -7.33 -13.44
N PRO A 192 -42.18 -7.54 -14.45
CA PRO A 192 -43.57 -7.90 -14.21
C PRO A 192 -43.79 -9.38 -13.81
N VAL A 193 -42.70 -10.12 -13.58
CA VAL A 193 -42.74 -11.56 -13.23
C VAL A 193 -43.49 -11.85 -11.92
N LEU A 194 -43.55 -10.87 -11.04
CA LEU A 194 -44.29 -10.93 -9.78
C LEU A 194 -45.52 -10.02 -10.00
N SER A 195 -46.68 -10.59 -10.28
CA SER A 195 -47.95 -9.90 -10.50
C SER A 195 -48.46 -9.03 -9.33
N MET A 196 -47.64 -8.80 -8.32
CA MET A 196 -47.84 -7.94 -7.16
C MET A 196 -46.86 -6.76 -7.20
N ASP A 197 -47.33 -5.56 -6.90
CA ASP A 197 -46.48 -4.40 -6.70
C ASP A 197 -45.66 -4.54 -5.39
N ILE A 198 -44.55 -5.26 -5.49
CA ILE A 198 -43.67 -5.57 -4.37
C ILE A 198 -43.00 -4.31 -3.85
N SER A 199 -42.89 -3.26 -4.66
CA SER A 199 -42.22 -2.02 -4.30
C SER A 199 -42.91 -1.28 -3.15
N SER A 200 -44.22 -1.47 -2.96
CA SER A 200 -44.99 -0.86 -1.87
C SER A 200 -44.79 -1.56 -0.50
N ASN A 201 -44.18 -2.76 -0.50
CA ASN A 201 -43.94 -3.50 0.75
C ASN A 201 -42.82 -2.83 1.59
N ILE A 202 -43.14 -2.55 2.87
CA ILE A 202 -42.19 -1.89 3.80
C ILE A 202 -40.88 -2.66 3.95
N ILE A 203 -40.90 -3.99 3.88
CA ILE A 203 -39.69 -4.82 3.98
C ILE A 203 -38.78 -4.58 2.77
N VAL A 204 -39.36 -4.51 1.56
CA VAL A 204 -38.60 -4.24 0.32
C VAL A 204 -38.00 -2.84 0.37
N GLN A 205 -38.73 -1.86 0.87
CA GLN A 205 -38.25 -0.49 1.05
C GLN A 205 -37.02 -0.42 2.00
N ILE A 206 -37.13 -1.11 3.14
CA ILE A 206 -36.03 -1.17 4.12
C ILE A 206 -34.82 -1.90 3.51
N LEU A 207 -35.02 -3.01 2.82
CA LEU A 207 -33.93 -3.76 2.17
C LEU A 207 -33.25 -2.94 1.06
N SER A 208 -34.02 -2.19 0.28
CA SER A 208 -33.48 -1.32 -0.78
C SER A 208 -32.66 -0.16 -0.20
N ALA A 209 -33.15 0.44 0.90
CA ALA A 209 -32.40 1.47 1.61
C ALA A 209 -31.13 0.90 2.27
N ALA A 210 -31.21 -0.28 2.89
CA ALA A 210 -30.07 -0.98 3.47
C ALA A 210 -29.03 -1.36 2.41
N LEU A 211 -29.44 -1.75 1.20
CA LEU A 211 -28.52 -2.01 0.09
C LEU A 211 -27.67 -0.78 -0.23
N ILE A 212 -28.28 0.40 -0.36
CA ILE A 212 -27.56 1.66 -0.65
C ILE A 212 -26.55 1.96 0.47
N VAL A 213 -26.96 1.81 1.73
CA VAL A 213 -26.08 2.02 2.90
C VAL A 213 -24.90 1.06 2.85
N PHE A 214 -25.15 -0.22 2.57
CA PHE A 214 -24.11 -1.23 2.49
C PHE A 214 -23.14 -1.00 1.32
N ASP A 215 -23.66 -0.63 0.17
CA ASP A 215 -22.90 -0.30 -1.03
C ASP A 215 -21.97 0.90 -0.79
N ASP A 216 -22.46 1.95 -0.10
CA ASP A 216 -21.64 3.12 0.26
C ASP A 216 -20.55 2.77 1.28
N LEU A 217 -20.85 1.89 2.25
CA LEU A 217 -19.85 1.37 3.19
C LEU A 217 -18.77 0.54 2.47
N ILE A 218 -19.12 -0.23 1.43
CA ILE A 218 -18.14 -0.94 0.59
C ILE A 218 -17.22 0.06 -0.12
N ILE A 219 -17.76 1.14 -0.67
CA ILE A 219 -16.94 2.20 -1.30
C ILE A 219 -16.01 2.83 -0.28
N LEU A 220 -16.51 3.17 0.92
CA LEU A 220 -15.70 3.73 2.00
C LEU A 220 -14.58 2.77 2.44
N TRP A 221 -14.87 1.48 2.54
CA TRP A 221 -13.88 0.45 2.83
C TRP A 221 -12.87 0.31 1.68
N GLY A 222 -13.33 0.35 0.44
CA GLY A 222 -12.49 0.37 -0.76
C GLY A 222 -11.50 1.54 -0.78
N GLN A 223 -11.90 2.73 -0.33
CA GLN A 223 -11.00 3.88 -0.21
C GLN A 223 -9.85 3.65 0.76
N LYS A 224 -10.02 2.79 1.78
CA LYS A 224 -8.94 2.43 2.72
C LYS A 224 -7.76 1.74 2.01
N PHE A 225 -7.99 1.06 0.89
CA PHE A 225 -6.93 0.47 0.07
C PHE A 225 -6.07 1.53 -0.65
N LEU A 226 -6.60 2.76 -0.80
CA LEU A 226 -5.85 3.87 -1.39
C LEU A 226 -5.00 4.62 -0.34
N GLU A 227 -5.36 4.53 0.95
CA GLU A 227 -4.63 5.15 2.06
C GLU A 227 -3.37 4.34 2.37
N VAL A 228 -2.28 4.63 1.68
CA VAL A 228 -0.98 3.98 1.92
C VAL A 228 0.08 5.05 1.99
N ASP A 229 0.97 4.92 2.95
CA ASP A 229 2.21 5.70 2.98
C ASP A 229 3.19 5.14 1.95
N TYR A 230 3.28 5.82 0.81
CA TYR A 230 4.13 5.40 -0.30
C TYR A 230 5.63 5.56 -0.02
N LEU A 231 6.02 6.38 0.95
CA LEU A 231 7.41 6.56 1.37
C LEU A 231 7.82 5.46 2.35
N GLY A 232 6.93 5.11 3.27
CA GLY A 232 7.15 4.10 4.30
C GLY A 232 7.11 2.65 3.79
N ILE A 233 6.73 2.41 2.54
CA ILE A 233 6.73 1.04 1.98
C ILE A 233 8.14 0.40 2.02
N ASP A 234 9.18 1.21 2.04
CA ASP A 234 10.57 0.75 2.11
C ASP A 234 11.21 0.89 3.50
N LEU A 235 10.54 1.56 4.44
CA LEU A 235 10.99 1.60 5.84
C LEU A 235 10.69 0.23 6.47
N LEU A 236 11.70 -0.35 7.04
CA LEU A 236 11.72 -1.66 7.68
C LEU A 236 11.05 -1.72 9.09
N PRO A 237 9.72 -1.54 9.24
CA PRO A 237 9.04 -2.32 10.26
C PRO A 237 8.80 -3.75 9.74
N GLU A 238 9.41 -4.08 8.58
CA GLU A 238 9.29 -5.39 7.93
C GLU A 238 10.21 -6.40 8.57
N ASP A 239 11.32 -5.99 9.21
CA ASP A 239 12.23 -6.95 9.83
C ASP A 239 11.55 -7.77 10.91
N ASP A 240 10.71 -7.17 11.76
CA ASP A 240 9.92 -7.92 12.75
C ASP A 240 8.84 -8.78 12.08
N LYS A 241 8.21 -8.29 11.01
CA LYS A 241 7.21 -9.05 10.25
C LYS A 241 7.87 -10.16 9.45
N HIS A 242 9.03 -9.90 8.86
CA HIS A 242 9.82 -10.90 8.13
C HIS A 242 10.39 -11.95 9.07
N ALA A 243 10.89 -11.55 10.23
CA ALA A 243 11.33 -12.47 11.28
C ALA A 243 10.19 -13.41 11.70
N LYS A 244 9.02 -12.85 12.00
CA LYS A 244 7.83 -13.60 12.37
C LYS A 244 7.37 -14.56 11.27
N LYS A 245 7.32 -14.13 10.01
CA LYS A 245 6.99 -14.99 8.87
C LYS A 245 8.00 -16.11 8.69
N LEU A 246 9.29 -15.82 8.88
CA LEU A 246 10.36 -16.81 8.80
C LEU A 246 10.24 -17.84 9.93
N GLU A 247 9.97 -17.40 11.15
CA GLU A 247 9.70 -18.28 12.29
C GLU A 247 8.46 -19.14 12.07
N GLU A 248 7.35 -18.56 11.59
CA GLU A 248 6.12 -19.30 11.24
C GLU A 248 6.40 -20.36 10.16
N TYR A 249 7.21 -20.02 9.15
CA TYR A 249 7.59 -20.98 8.10
C TYR A 249 8.47 -22.09 8.65
N LYS A 250 9.45 -21.78 9.52
CA LYS A 250 10.32 -22.79 10.18
C LYS A 250 9.55 -23.65 11.18
N ALA A 251 8.57 -23.07 11.88
CA ALA A 251 7.72 -23.77 12.84
C ALA A 251 6.62 -24.61 12.20
N TYR A 252 6.48 -24.58 10.86
CA TYR A 252 5.45 -25.31 10.15
C TYR A 252 5.56 -26.81 10.37
N ASN A 253 4.54 -27.39 11.00
CA ASN A 253 4.44 -28.82 11.22
C ASN A 253 3.29 -29.41 10.38
N PRO A 254 3.59 -30.19 9.31
CA PRO A 254 2.59 -30.69 8.39
C PRO A 254 1.56 -31.63 9.07
N ALA A 255 1.95 -32.34 10.11
CA ALA A 255 1.05 -33.23 10.82
C ALA A 255 0.03 -32.50 11.70
N LYS A 256 0.44 -31.38 12.33
CA LYS A 256 -0.44 -30.50 13.13
C LYS A 256 -1.45 -29.79 12.24
N GLU A 257 -0.99 -29.22 11.12
CA GLU A 257 -1.84 -28.51 10.16
C GLU A 257 -2.82 -29.43 9.44
N LEU A 258 -2.40 -30.68 9.14
CA LEU A 258 -3.30 -31.69 8.58
C LEU A 258 -4.44 -32.03 9.56
N ARG A 259 -4.13 -32.21 10.86
CA ARG A 259 -5.16 -32.45 11.87
C ARG A 259 -6.15 -31.28 11.98
N ALA A 260 -5.66 -30.04 11.97
CA ALA A 260 -6.50 -28.84 11.99
C ALA A 260 -7.40 -28.76 10.74
N SER A 261 -6.86 -29.07 9.56
CA SER A 261 -7.60 -29.09 8.29
C SER A 261 -8.69 -30.17 8.28
N ILE A 262 -8.41 -31.36 8.83
CA ILE A 262 -9.41 -32.42 8.98
C ILE A 262 -10.53 -31.98 9.93
N LEU A 263 -10.17 -31.37 11.05
CA LEU A 263 -11.16 -30.92 12.04
C LEU A 263 -12.09 -29.85 11.45
N MET A 264 -11.54 -28.92 10.66
CA MET A 264 -12.33 -27.90 9.95
C MET A 264 -13.21 -28.49 8.84
N ALA A 265 -12.79 -29.57 8.21
CA ALA A 265 -13.55 -30.21 7.14
C ALA A 265 -14.76 -31.03 7.66
N VAL A 266 -14.77 -31.43 8.94
CA VAL A 266 -15.86 -32.21 9.54
C VAL A 266 -17.19 -31.46 9.46
N ILE A 267 -17.22 -30.15 9.75
CA ILE A 267 -18.46 -29.38 9.79
C ILE A 267 -19.14 -29.34 8.40
N PRO A 268 -18.46 -28.91 7.31
CA PRO A 268 -19.09 -28.92 5.99
C PRO A 268 -19.36 -30.33 5.45
N ALA A 269 -18.60 -31.36 5.87
CA ALA A 269 -18.87 -32.72 5.51
C ALA A 269 -20.18 -33.23 6.17
N LEU A 270 -20.38 -32.95 7.46
CA LEU A 270 -21.63 -33.29 8.16
C LEU A 270 -22.82 -32.50 7.59
N ALA A 271 -22.62 -31.23 7.26
CA ALA A 271 -23.64 -30.42 6.60
C ALA A 271 -24.01 -30.99 5.22
N SER A 272 -23.03 -31.47 4.43
CA SER A 272 -23.27 -32.13 3.15
C SER A 272 -24.11 -33.43 3.33
N ALA A 273 -23.75 -34.27 4.31
CA ALA A 273 -24.48 -35.47 4.61
C ALA A 273 -25.94 -35.18 5.02
N PHE A 274 -26.16 -34.18 5.87
CA PHE A 274 -27.50 -33.75 6.28
C PHE A 274 -28.33 -33.20 5.11
N LEU A 275 -27.73 -32.42 4.22
CA LEU A 275 -28.39 -31.88 3.03
C LEU A 275 -28.74 -32.96 2.02
N LEU A 276 -27.92 -34.00 1.88
CA LEU A 276 -28.25 -35.19 1.09
C LEU A 276 -29.44 -35.97 1.68
N TYR A 277 -29.49 -36.08 3.01
CA TYR A 277 -30.61 -36.76 3.70
C TYR A 277 -31.93 -35.96 3.48
N THR A 278 -31.89 -34.63 3.35
CA THR A 278 -33.07 -33.80 3.10
C THR A 278 -33.39 -33.60 1.60
N ASP A 279 -32.78 -34.42 0.71
CA ASP A 279 -32.97 -34.44 -0.75
C ASP A 279 -32.63 -33.12 -1.47
N ARG A 280 -31.78 -32.28 -0.83
CA ARG A 280 -31.30 -31.04 -1.39
C ARG A 280 -29.92 -31.23 -2.05
N GLN A 281 -29.91 -31.73 -3.29
CA GLN A 281 -28.69 -32.16 -3.98
C GLN A 281 -27.69 -30.99 -4.25
N TRP A 282 -28.14 -29.84 -4.77
CA TRP A 282 -27.25 -28.74 -5.11
C TRP A 282 -26.49 -28.12 -3.91
N PRO A 283 -27.16 -27.81 -2.78
CA PRO A 283 -26.42 -27.34 -1.59
C PRO A 283 -25.49 -28.41 -1.01
N ALA A 284 -25.83 -29.70 -1.12
CA ALA A 284 -24.99 -30.80 -0.65
C ALA A 284 -23.67 -30.88 -1.46
N VAL A 285 -23.72 -30.73 -2.78
CA VAL A 285 -22.53 -30.70 -3.63
C VAL A 285 -21.65 -29.49 -3.29
N ALA A 286 -22.23 -28.31 -3.05
CA ALA A 286 -21.49 -27.13 -2.64
C ALA A 286 -20.80 -27.33 -1.26
N ALA A 287 -21.49 -27.92 -0.29
CA ALA A 287 -20.93 -28.25 1.02
C ALA A 287 -19.80 -29.31 0.93
N MET A 288 -19.92 -30.28 0.03
CA MET A 288 -18.85 -31.25 -0.24
C MET A 288 -17.63 -30.59 -0.89
N GLY A 289 -17.84 -29.68 -1.83
CA GLY A 289 -16.76 -28.86 -2.39
C GLY A 289 -16.02 -28.05 -1.33
N ALA A 290 -16.75 -27.42 -0.40
CA ALA A 290 -16.18 -26.71 0.74
C ALA A 290 -15.35 -27.64 1.66
N ALA A 291 -15.83 -28.84 1.95
CA ALA A 291 -15.10 -29.86 2.74
C ALA A 291 -13.76 -30.23 2.07
N LEU A 292 -13.75 -30.42 0.73
CA LEU A 292 -12.53 -30.73 -0.02
C LEU A 292 -11.53 -29.57 -0.01
N ILE A 293 -12.00 -28.30 -0.08
CA ILE A 293 -11.15 -27.13 0.04
C ILE A 293 -10.52 -27.06 1.43
N CYS A 294 -11.31 -27.27 2.49
CA CYS A 294 -10.82 -27.31 3.88
C CYS A 294 -9.76 -28.41 4.08
N LEU A 295 -9.92 -29.58 3.51
CA LEU A 295 -8.93 -30.66 3.57
C LEU A 295 -7.60 -30.29 2.90
N ASN A 296 -7.63 -29.54 1.80
CA ASN A 296 -6.42 -29.10 1.10
C ASN A 296 -5.82 -27.79 1.64
N GLN A 297 -6.44 -27.15 2.62
CA GLN A 297 -6.03 -25.85 3.14
C GLN A 297 -4.57 -25.84 3.64
N HIS A 298 -4.11 -26.90 4.30
CA HIS A 298 -2.74 -27.02 4.80
C HIS A 298 -1.70 -26.97 3.68
N ARG A 299 -1.97 -27.55 2.50
CA ARG A 299 -1.05 -27.50 1.34
C ARG A 299 -1.04 -26.14 0.67
N ILE A 300 -2.23 -25.53 0.56
CA ILE A 300 -2.39 -24.20 -0.06
C ILE A 300 -1.72 -23.15 0.83
N GLY A 301 -1.96 -23.20 2.15
CA GLY A 301 -1.36 -22.29 3.13
C GLY A 301 0.18 -22.31 3.07
N HIS A 302 0.77 -23.51 3.13
CA HIS A 302 2.24 -23.63 3.06
C HIS A 302 2.83 -23.14 1.73
N ARG A 303 2.18 -23.40 0.59
CA ARG A 303 2.61 -22.90 -0.71
C ARG A 303 2.53 -21.37 -0.78
N LEU A 304 1.49 -20.76 -0.22
CA LEU A 304 1.34 -19.32 -0.13
C LEU A 304 2.40 -18.68 0.78
N MET A 305 2.67 -19.27 1.94
CA MET A 305 3.73 -18.83 2.85
C MET A 305 5.10 -18.85 2.15
N LYS A 306 5.44 -19.96 1.49
CA LYS A 306 6.69 -20.06 0.71
C LYS A 306 6.77 -19.02 -0.41
N LYS A 307 5.67 -18.82 -1.17
CA LYS A 307 5.62 -17.82 -2.25
C LYS A 307 5.82 -16.40 -1.72
N ASN A 308 5.18 -16.07 -0.60
CA ASN A 308 5.31 -14.78 0.04
C ASN A 308 6.73 -14.55 0.57
N LEU A 309 7.33 -15.56 1.22
CA LEU A 309 8.70 -15.51 1.71
C LEU A 309 9.71 -15.27 0.56
N ILE A 310 9.56 -15.99 -0.56
CA ILE A 310 10.40 -15.79 -1.76
C ILE A 310 10.20 -14.37 -2.33
N ALA A 311 9.00 -13.83 -2.31
CA ALA A 311 8.74 -12.45 -2.76
C ALA A 311 9.43 -11.43 -1.84
N ASP A 312 9.38 -11.65 -0.52
CA ASP A 312 10.04 -10.81 0.47
C ASP A 312 11.57 -10.84 0.30
N VAL A 313 12.17 -12.03 0.10
CA VAL A 313 13.61 -12.18 -0.23
C VAL A 313 13.97 -11.44 -1.53
N LYS A 314 13.18 -11.60 -2.59
CA LYS A 314 13.41 -10.92 -3.87
C LYS A 314 13.33 -9.39 -3.76
N SER A 315 12.61 -8.86 -2.80
CA SER A 315 12.52 -7.41 -2.54
C SER A 315 13.67 -6.90 -1.69
N ALA A 316 14.12 -7.69 -0.71
CA ALA A 316 15.17 -7.31 0.24
C ALA A 316 16.59 -7.45 -0.35
N PHE A 317 16.83 -8.49 -1.13
CA PHE A 317 18.15 -8.80 -1.69
C PHE A 317 18.76 -7.67 -2.56
N PRO A 318 18.03 -7.03 -3.49
CA PRO A 318 18.59 -5.94 -4.29
C PRO A 318 18.96 -4.71 -3.47
N LYS A 319 18.25 -4.43 -2.35
CA LYS A 319 18.58 -3.34 -1.45
C LYS A 319 19.92 -3.58 -0.79
N TRP A 320 20.09 -4.73 -0.18
CA TRP A 320 21.36 -5.11 0.44
C TRP A 320 22.52 -5.13 -0.57
N LEU A 321 22.31 -5.64 -1.79
CA LEU A 321 23.33 -5.59 -2.85
C LEU A 321 23.73 -4.17 -3.23
N MET A 322 22.78 -3.25 -3.25
CA MET A 322 23.06 -1.84 -3.54
C MET A 322 23.92 -1.21 -2.43
N ASP A 323 23.56 -1.43 -1.17
CA ASP A 323 24.32 -0.93 -0.02
C ASP A 323 25.73 -1.51 -0.02
N LEU A 324 25.88 -2.82 -0.30
CA LEU A 324 27.18 -3.46 -0.47
C LEU A 324 27.97 -2.87 -1.63
N ALA A 325 27.33 -2.61 -2.78
CA ALA A 325 27.99 -2.03 -3.94
C ALA A 325 28.50 -0.62 -3.68
N LEU A 326 27.77 0.19 -2.91
CA LEU A 326 28.22 1.53 -2.48
C LEU A 326 29.42 1.44 -1.50
N LEU A 327 29.35 0.50 -0.54
CA LEU A 327 30.46 0.28 0.40
C LEU A 327 31.75 -0.21 -0.30
N ILE A 328 31.65 -1.09 -1.31
CA ILE A 328 32.82 -1.58 -2.07
C ILE A 328 33.50 -0.45 -2.87
N GLN A 329 32.75 0.58 -3.27
CA GLN A 329 33.34 1.73 -3.98
C GLN A 329 34.17 2.64 -3.05
N SER A 330 33.86 2.66 -1.78
CA SER A 330 34.49 3.53 -0.78
C SER A 330 35.48 2.81 0.14
N GLU A 331 35.35 1.49 0.29
CA GLU A 331 36.08 0.69 1.28
C GLU A 331 36.70 -0.55 0.64
N ASN A 332 37.68 -1.14 1.35
CA ASN A 332 38.17 -2.47 0.96
C ASN A 332 37.04 -3.52 1.03
N VAL A 333 36.99 -4.46 0.12
CA VAL A 333 35.95 -5.49 -0.01
C VAL A 333 35.65 -6.20 1.32
N GLN A 334 36.67 -6.52 2.12
CA GLN A 334 36.49 -7.17 3.42
C GLN A 334 35.76 -6.27 4.41
N VAL A 335 36.13 -4.98 4.47
CA VAL A 335 35.51 -3.98 5.35
C VAL A 335 34.10 -3.67 4.88
N ALA A 336 33.88 -3.56 3.57
CA ALA A 336 32.56 -3.35 2.98
C ALA A 336 31.59 -4.49 3.32
N ILE A 337 32.03 -5.75 3.22
CA ILE A 337 31.21 -6.90 3.62
C ILE A 337 30.94 -6.87 5.12
N GLN A 338 31.91 -6.55 5.96
CA GLN A 338 31.73 -6.48 7.40
C GLN A 338 30.74 -5.38 7.79
N LYS A 339 30.86 -4.17 7.24
CA LYS A 339 29.93 -3.07 7.48
C LYS A 339 28.52 -3.39 6.95
N SER A 340 28.40 -4.03 5.78
CA SER A 340 27.11 -4.42 5.22
C SER A 340 26.35 -5.43 6.09
N ARG A 341 27.05 -6.19 6.95
CA ARG A 341 26.42 -7.14 7.90
C ARG A 341 25.53 -6.45 8.94
N GLU A 342 25.84 -5.22 9.31
CA GLU A 342 25.01 -4.46 10.27
C GLU A 342 23.65 -4.08 9.68
N HIS A 343 23.59 -3.94 8.35
CA HIS A 343 22.39 -3.53 7.62
C HIS A 343 21.72 -4.69 6.84
N ILE A 344 22.14 -5.95 7.10
CA ILE A 344 21.51 -7.11 6.45
C ILE A 344 20.07 -7.26 6.92
N PRO A 345 19.07 -7.30 6.00
CA PRO A 345 17.70 -7.64 6.33
C PRO A 345 17.62 -8.99 7.05
N VAL A 346 16.79 -9.08 8.10
CA VAL A 346 16.67 -10.29 8.95
C VAL A 346 16.43 -11.57 8.12
N ILE A 347 15.67 -11.43 7.02
CA ILE A 347 15.35 -12.54 6.11
C ILE A 347 16.57 -13.12 5.36
N LEU A 348 17.66 -12.32 5.22
CA LEU A 348 18.89 -12.72 4.54
C LEU A 348 20.02 -13.04 5.53
N LYS A 349 19.86 -12.68 6.79
CA LYS A 349 20.92 -12.70 7.80
C LYS A 349 21.53 -14.07 8.01
N GLU A 350 20.73 -15.11 7.99
CA GLU A 350 21.19 -16.49 8.22
C GLU A 350 22.00 -17.00 7.01
N GLU A 351 21.50 -16.80 5.80
CA GLU A 351 22.17 -17.24 4.57
C GLU A 351 23.48 -16.48 4.31
N VAL A 352 23.49 -15.17 4.53
CA VAL A 352 24.70 -14.36 4.33
C VAL A 352 25.75 -14.67 5.39
N ASN A 353 25.35 -14.93 6.64
CA ASN A 353 26.28 -15.34 7.70
C ASN A 353 26.95 -16.71 7.45
N THR A 354 26.34 -17.56 6.62
CA THR A 354 26.94 -18.86 6.23
C THR A 354 27.90 -18.74 5.06
N LEU A 355 27.81 -17.63 4.28
CA LEU A 355 28.68 -17.36 3.13
C LEU A 355 29.97 -16.62 3.49
N VAL A 356 30.07 -16.04 4.68
CA VAL A 356 31.20 -15.26 5.19
C VAL A 356 31.81 -15.91 6.41
#